data_331f76988d35abe877a9e9c089cb87ad
#
_entry.id   331f76988d35abe877a9e9c089cb87ad
#
_cell.length_a   1.000
_cell.length_b   1.000
_cell.length_c   1.000
_cell.angle_alpha   90.00
_cell.angle_beta   90.00
_cell.angle_gamma   90.00
#
_symmetry.space_group_name_H-M   'P 1'
#
loop_
_entity.id
_entity.type
_entity.pdbx_description
1 polymer ?
#
loop_
_entity_poly.entity_id
_entity_poly.type
_entity_poly.pdbx_seq_one_letter_code
_entity_poly.pdbx_strand_id
1 'polypeptide(L)'
;MSTAHDWQGRNITVAGLGVSGISAARALAGLGASVTVVDGGSGPVHEERAASLRGEGISVRLGDATSLPPGTDLVVTSPGWKPSSPLFAEAAAAGVDVVGDVEIAWRLRGPDAAPWLAITGTNGKTTTTQMLASILEAAGLRTAAVGNIGTPIVDVVLAGDDAYDVLAVELSSYQLHWAPSVRAHSAAVLNLAPDHLDWHGSMEAYAADKGRIYEGNQIACVYNVSDKATEDLVREADVEEGCRAIGFTLNAPAPSQLGVVDGILVDRAFVPDRQKQAQELAEVSDVEPPAPHNIANALAAAALARAFGVQATAVRDGLRAFRPDAHRIEHVAEVAGVAYIDDSKATNTHAAQASLAAYESIVWIAGGLAKGATFDGLVAGAAKRLRGVVLIGADRALIREALARHAPEVPVVDLDRTDTGAMSEAVRRAAELAQPGDTVLMAPACASMDMFTNYNKRGEAFADAVRELGSTRA
;
A
#
# COMPACT_ATOMS: atom_id res chain seq x y z
N MET A 1 6.12 3.63 28.17
CA MET A 1 6.06 4.90 27.42
C MET A 1 7.43 5.54 27.52
N SER A 2 8.08 5.79 26.39
CA SER A 2 9.42 6.37 26.35
C SER A 2 9.32 7.88 26.60
N THR A 3 9.95 8.39 27.64
CA THR A 3 10.05 9.82 27.89
C THR A 3 11.24 10.40 27.13
N ALA A 4 11.29 11.70 26.89
CA ALA A 4 12.46 12.35 26.24
C ALA A 4 13.80 11.97 26.91
N HIS A 5 13.80 11.58 28.19
CA HIS A 5 14.96 11.12 28.94
C HIS A 5 15.51 9.78 28.45
N ASP A 6 14.70 8.92 27.81
CA ASP A 6 15.14 7.59 27.34
C ASP A 6 16.04 7.66 26.09
N TRP A 7 16.12 8.79 25.40
CA TRP A 7 16.91 9.00 24.21
C TRP A 7 18.19 9.78 24.43
N GLN A 8 18.25 10.58 25.50
CA GLN A 8 19.37 11.47 25.75
C GLN A 8 20.68 10.70 26.02
N GLY A 9 21.69 11.01 25.23
CA GLY A 9 23.01 10.38 25.33
C GLY A 9 23.12 8.98 24.78
N ARG A 10 22.03 8.38 24.23
CA ARG A 10 22.09 7.08 23.55
C ARG A 10 22.75 7.21 22.17
N ASN A 11 23.51 6.21 21.80
CA ASN A 11 24.12 6.12 20.48
C ASN A 11 23.20 5.32 19.56
N ILE A 12 22.58 5.97 18.59
CA ILE A 12 21.61 5.38 17.68
C ILE A 12 22.22 5.30 16.29
N THR A 13 22.19 4.11 15.69
CA THR A 13 22.51 3.92 14.27
C THR A 13 21.23 3.89 13.45
N VAL A 14 21.11 4.77 12.45
CA VAL A 14 19.99 4.76 11.51
C VAL A 14 20.46 4.15 10.18
N ALA A 15 19.85 3.04 9.78
CA ALA A 15 20.16 2.35 8.53
C ALA A 15 19.25 2.84 7.40
N GLY A 16 19.84 3.60 6.48
CA GLY A 16 19.18 4.15 5.29
C GLY A 16 19.00 5.66 5.31
N LEU A 17 19.37 6.30 4.21
CA LEU A 17 19.29 7.75 3.97
C LEU A 17 18.06 8.11 3.10
N GLY A 18 16.98 7.32 3.22
CA GLY A 18 15.68 7.60 2.65
C GLY A 18 14.85 8.55 3.51
N VAL A 19 13.61 8.85 3.07
CA VAL A 19 12.72 9.79 3.76
C VAL A 19 12.46 9.38 5.21
N SER A 20 12.13 8.13 5.47
CA SER A 20 11.89 7.59 6.83
C SER A 20 13.15 7.66 7.71
N GLY A 21 14.31 7.27 7.16
CA GLY A 21 15.56 7.30 7.92
C GLY A 21 15.99 8.72 8.30
N ILE A 22 15.86 9.68 7.39
CA ILE A 22 16.14 11.11 7.66
C ILE A 22 15.22 11.65 8.75
N SER A 23 13.91 11.37 8.66
CA SER A 23 12.94 11.79 9.68
C SER A 23 13.28 11.20 11.06
N ALA A 24 13.52 9.88 11.13
CA ALA A 24 13.91 9.22 12.39
C ALA A 24 15.23 9.78 12.95
N ALA A 25 16.23 10.03 12.11
CA ALA A 25 17.52 10.57 12.52
C ALA A 25 17.37 11.97 13.14
N ARG A 26 16.62 12.87 12.50
CA ARG A 26 16.34 14.21 13.00
C ARG A 26 15.58 14.19 14.32
N ALA A 27 14.55 13.36 14.39
CA ALA A 27 13.73 13.19 15.59
C ALA A 27 14.56 12.77 16.79
N LEU A 28 15.36 11.71 16.63
CA LEU A 28 16.20 11.17 17.70
C LEU A 28 17.32 12.12 18.12
N ALA A 29 17.97 12.78 17.15
CA ALA A 29 18.96 13.81 17.44
C ALA A 29 18.35 15.00 18.19
N GLY A 30 17.16 15.46 17.80
CA GLY A 30 16.41 16.51 18.50
C GLY A 30 16.05 16.14 19.94
N LEU A 31 15.94 14.84 20.25
CA LEU A 31 15.70 14.32 21.61
C LEU A 31 16.99 14.05 22.39
N GLY A 32 18.17 14.44 21.86
CA GLY A 32 19.45 14.37 22.53
C GLY A 32 20.20 13.06 22.34
N ALA A 33 19.80 12.20 21.41
CA ALA A 33 20.58 11.03 21.02
C ALA A 33 21.78 11.42 20.14
N SER A 34 22.87 10.65 20.24
CA SER A 34 24.01 10.71 19.33
C SER A 34 23.69 9.82 18.11
N VAL A 35 23.37 10.43 16.97
CA VAL A 35 22.90 9.68 15.80
C VAL A 35 23.98 9.55 14.75
N THR A 36 24.17 8.31 14.25
CA THR A 36 24.97 8.00 13.06
C THR A 36 24.09 7.34 12.01
N VAL A 37 23.93 7.97 10.85
CA VAL A 37 23.25 7.39 9.70
C VAL A 37 24.25 6.59 8.85
N VAL A 38 23.88 5.37 8.44
CA VAL A 38 24.67 4.51 7.54
C VAL A 38 23.85 4.22 6.28
N ASP A 39 24.49 4.28 5.11
CA ASP A 39 23.85 3.97 3.83
C ASP A 39 24.88 3.38 2.85
N GLY A 40 24.50 2.35 2.10
CA GLY A 40 25.35 1.73 1.08
C GLY A 40 25.54 2.57 -0.18
N GLY A 41 24.69 3.58 -0.39
CA GLY A 41 24.80 4.52 -1.51
C GLY A 41 25.88 5.60 -1.27
N SER A 42 26.47 6.08 -2.36
CA SER A 42 27.51 7.15 -2.31
C SER A 42 27.41 8.13 -3.50
N GLY A 43 26.29 8.09 -4.26
CA GLY A 43 26.07 8.97 -5.40
C GLY A 43 25.66 10.40 -4.98
N PRO A 44 25.56 11.35 -5.96
CA PRO A 44 25.30 12.77 -5.69
C PRO A 44 24.09 13.05 -4.80
N VAL A 45 22.99 12.31 -4.98
CA VAL A 45 21.78 12.44 -4.15
C VAL A 45 22.04 12.04 -2.70
N HIS A 46 22.86 10.99 -2.47
CA HIS A 46 23.24 10.56 -1.12
C HIS A 46 24.16 11.60 -0.46
N GLU A 47 25.13 12.14 -1.20
CA GLU A 47 26.01 13.20 -0.68
C GLU A 47 25.23 14.48 -0.32
N GLU A 48 24.27 14.89 -1.13
CA GLU A 48 23.42 16.06 -0.82
C GLU A 48 22.64 15.85 0.49
N ARG A 49 21.98 14.70 0.64
CA ARG A 49 21.26 14.35 1.86
C ARG A 49 22.17 14.23 3.07
N ALA A 50 23.33 13.62 2.90
CA ALA A 50 24.34 13.49 3.95
C ALA A 50 24.89 14.86 4.38
N ALA A 51 25.13 15.77 3.45
CA ALA A 51 25.57 17.13 3.75
C ALA A 51 24.54 17.90 4.59
N SER A 52 23.23 17.75 4.28
CA SER A 52 22.16 18.34 5.09
C SER A 52 22.22 17.84 6.53
N LEU A 53 22.25 16.51 6.74
CA LEU A 53 22.28 15.93 8.09
C LEU A 53 23.56 16.28 8.87
N ARG A 54 24.71 16.30 8.21
CA ARG A 54 25.99 16.73 8.82
C ARG A 54 25.92 18.18 9.26
N GLY A 55 25.28 19.06 8.50
CA GLY A 55 25.01 20.46 8.87
C GLY A 55 24.14 20.61 10.13
N GLU A 56 23.35 19.60 10.42
CA GLU A 56 22.48 19.49 11.62
C GLU A 56 23.18 18.77 12.80
N GLY A 57 24.47 18.40 12.66
CA GLY A 57 25.25 17.72 13.70
C GLY A 57 25.08 16.21 13.74
N ILE A 58 24.42 15.61 12.75
CA ILE A 58 24.20 14.17 12.63
C ILE A 58 25.36 13.55 11.83
N SER A 59 25.99 12.51 12.37
CA SER A 59 27.05 11.77 11.67
C SER A 59 26.48 10.93 10.52
N VAL A 60 27.16 10.92 9.36
CA VAL A 60 26.71 10.13 8.19
C VAL A 60 27.90 9.38 7.57
N ARG A 61 27.73 8.06 7.39
CA ARG A 61 28.68 7.16 6.68
C ARG A 61 28.01 6.68 5.39
N LEU A 62 28.57 7.05 4.25
CA LEU A 62 28.12 6.61 2.92
C LEU A 62 29.04 5.50 2.39
N GLY A 63 28.48 4.64 1.53
CA GLY A 63 29.20 3.49 0.99
C GLY A 63 29.46 2.38 2.01
N ASP A 64 28.88 2.46 3.21
CA ASP A 64 29.00 1.49 4.29
C ASP A 64 27.60 1.01 4.74
N ALA A 65 27.25 -0.19 4.29
CA ALA A 65 26.01 -0.88 4.64
C ALA A 65 26.26 -2.15 5.47
N THR A 66 27.50 -2.34 5.94
CA THR A 66 27.91 -3.63 6.52
C THR A 66 28.39 -3.52 7.94
N SER A 67 29.00 -2.41 8.35
CA SER A 67 29.63 -2.28 9.65
C SER A 67 28.79 -1.49 10.66
N LEU A 68 28.60 -2.09 11.85
CA LEU A 68 27.92 -1.43 12.96
C LEU A 68 28.85 -0.37 13.60
N PRO A 69 28.43 0.91 13.71
CA PRO A 69 29.19 1.91 14.46
C PRO A 69 29.46 1.47 15.90
N PRO A 70 30.70 1.61 16.41
CA PRO A 70 31.03 1.21 17.78
C PRO A 70 30.19 1.90 18.84
N GLY A 71 29.75 1.14 19.84
CA GLY A 71 28.95 1.69 20.95
C GLY A 71 27.49 1.97 20.60
N THR A 72 26.98 1.45 19.49
CA THR A 72 25.55 1.55 19.13
C THR A 72 24.68 0.86 20.18
N ASP A 73 23.67 1.58 20.70
CA ASP A 73 22.69 1.07 21.67
C ASP A 73 21.41 0.57 21.01
N LEU A 74 21.11 1.05 19.80
CA LEU A 74 19.91 0.69 19.02
C LEU A 74 20.17 0.95 17.53
N VAL A 75 19.69 0.06 16.68
CA VAL A 75 19.61 0.29 15.23
C VAL A 75 18.18 0.62 14.85
N VAL A 76 18.00 1.71 14.10
CA VAL A 76 16.71 2.09 13.48
C VAL A 76 16.84 1.88 11.98
N THR A 77 16.01 0.98 11.41
CA THR A 77 16.10 0.65 9.98
C THR A 77 14.99 1.30 9.17
N SER A 78 15.35 1.75 7.96
CA SER A 78 14.38 2.05 6.93
C SER A 78 13.74 0.76 6.38
N PRO A 79 12.47 0.77 5.93
CA PRO A 79 11.72 -0.45 5.59
C PRO A 79 12.37 -1.35 4.52
N GLY A 80 13.15 -0.78 3.59
CA GLY A 80 13.74 -1.52 2.46
C GLY A 80 14.92 -2.43 2.79
N TRP A 81 15.51 -2.33 3.98
CA TRP A 81 16.64 -3.17 4.37
C TRP A 81 16.20 -4.60 4.69
N LYS A 82 16.91 -5.57 4.11
CA LYS A 82 16.61 -6.99 4.35
C LYS A 82 17.09 -7.44 5.73
N PRO A 83 16.36 -8.31 6.43
CA PRO A 83 16.82 -8.89 7.72
C PRO A 83 18.18 -9.58 7.65
N SER A 84 18.55 -10.10 6.49
CA SER A 84 19.84 -10.74 6.23
C SER A 84 21.00 -9.77 5.99
N SER A 85 20.80 -8.46 6.14
CA SER A 85 21.88 -7.47 5.96
C SER A 85 23.02 -7.68 6.94
N PRO A 86 24.31 -7.61 6.51
CA PRO A 86 25.45 -7.81 7.38
C PRO A 86 25.45 -6.90 8.62
N LEU A 87 25.02 -5.65 8.48
CA LEU A 87 24.85 -4.70 9.58
C LEU A 87 23.97 -5.28 10.70
N PHE A 88 22.87 -5.95 10.37
CA PHE A 88 21.96 -6.53 11.36
C PHE A 88 22.51 -7.82 11.97
N ALA A 89 23.33 -8.56 11.22
CA ALA A 89 24.06 -9.69 11.79
C ALA A 89 25.10 -9.22 12.83
N GLU A 90 25.80 -8.11 12.59
CA GLU A 90 26.69 -7.48 13.57
C GLU A 90 25.92 -6.94 14.78
N ALA A 91 24.76 -6.28 14.57
CA ALA A 91 23.91 -5.82 15.66
C ALA A 91 23.46 -6.99 16.55
N ALA A 92 22.98 -8.08 15.96
CA ALA A 92 22.58 -9.29 16.69
C ALA A 92 23.75 -9.90 17.47
N ALA A 93 24.96 -9.98 16.88
CA ALA A 93 26.16 -10.48 17.55
C ALA A 93 26.60 -9.59 18.73
N ALA A 94 26.30 -8.29 18.66
CA ALA A 94 26.57 -7.32 19.73
C ALA A 94 25.43 -7.23 20.77
N GLY A 95 24.31 -7.96 20.58
CA GLY A 95 23.11 -7.87 21.44
C GLY A 95 22.37 -6.53 21.29
N VAL A 96 22.47 -5.87 20.13
CA VAL A 96 21.82 -4.60 19.83
C VAL A 96 20.52 -4.86 19.07
N ASP A 97 19.42 -4.32 19.57
CA ASP A 97 18.12 -4.43 18.92
C ASP A 97 18.06 -3.65 17.61
N VAL A 98 17.28 -4.18 16.65
CA VAL A 98 16.95 -3.53 15.38
C VAL A 98 15.45 -3.28 15.34
N VAL A 99 15.04 -2.03 15.08
CA VAL A 99 13.64 -1.61 14.99
C VAL A 99 13.40 -0.71 13.79
N GLY A 100 12.16 -0.57 13.35
CA GLY A 100 11.78 0.32 12.23
C GLY A 100 11.40 1.73 12.67
N ASP A 101 11.23 2.61 11.68
CA ASP A 101 10.72 3.98 11.86
C ASP A 101 9.33 4.02 12.51
N VAL A 102 8.47 3.05 12.18
CA VAL A 102 7.13 2.90 12.78
C VAL A 102 7.22 2.58 14.27
N GLU A 103 8.15 1.71 14.65
CA GLU A 103 8.41 1.40 16.07
C GLU A 103 8.93 2.64 16.83
N ILE A 104 9.81 3.43 16.20
CA ILE A 104 10.27 4.69 16.80
C ILE A 104 9.11 5.63 16.98
N ALA A 105 8.27 5.82 15.97
CA ALA A 105 7.08 6.65 16.08
C ALA A 105 6.17 6.17 17.22
N TRP A 106 5.98 4.84 17.35
CA TRP A 106 5.20 4.27 18.43
C TRP A 106 5.79 4.57 19.82
N ARG A 107 7.10 4.44 19.99
CA ARG A 107 7.80 4.72 21.26
C ARG A 107 7.83 6.19 21.63
N LEU A 108 7.73 7.09 20.65
CA LEU A 108 7.73 8.55 20.86
C LEU A 108 6.37 9.11 21.25
N ARG A 109 5.29 8.32 21.12
CA ARG A 109 3.93 8.75 21.46
C ARG A 109 3.80 9.07 22.93
N GLY A 110 3.15 10.19 23.23
CA GLY A 110 2.73 10.52 24.60
C GLY A 110 1.57 9.65 25.09
N PRO A 111 1.15 9.82 26.33
CA PRO A 111 0.09 9.03 26.94
C PRO A 111 -1.29 9.27 26.29
N ASP A 112 -1.53 10.46 25.79
CA ASP A 112 -2.81 10.89 25.19
C ASP A 112 -2.74 10.98 23.66
N ALA A 113 -1.69 10.39 23.06
CA ALA A 113 -1.49 10.43 21.62
C ALA A 113 -2.63 9.75 20.84
N ALA A 114 -2.95 10.33 19.69
CA ALA A 114 -3.99 9.87 18.81
C ALA A 114 -3.93 8.34 18.55
N PRO A 115 -5.03 7.60 18.73
CA PRO A 115 -5.08 6.17 18.42
C PRO A 115 -4.87 5.91 16.93
N TRP A 116 -4.29 4.73 16.61
CA TRP A 116 -4.04 4.33 15.25
C TRP A 116 -5.12 3.35 14.76
N LEU A 117 -5.69 3.63 13.60
CA LEU A 117 -6.49 2.69 12.80
C LEU A 117 -5.57 2.18 11.69
N ALA A 118 -5.05 0.95 11.87
CA ALA A 118 -3.96 0.44 11.05
C ALA A 118 -4.45 -0.45 9.90
N ILE A 119 -3.81 -0.36 8.75
CA ILE A 119 -4.19 -1.08 7.54
C ILE A 119 -2.97 -1.72 6.90
N THR A 120 -3.07 -3.03 6.62
CA THR A 120 -2.12 -3.76 5.77
C THR A 120 -2.84 -4.66 4.78
N GLY A 121 -2.09 -5.30 3.93
CA GLY A 121 -2.54 -6.23 2.88
C GLY A 121 -1.54 -6.27 1.75
N THR A 122 -1.70 -7.18 0.82
CA THR A 122 -0.89 -7.15 -0.40
C THR A 122 -1.29 -5.97 -1.27
N ASN A 123 -2.59 -5.77 -1.52
CA ASN A 123 -3.15 -4.71 -2.34
C ASN A 123 -4.25 -3.92 -1.60
N GLY A 124 -4.60 -2.73 -2.10
CA GLY A 124 -5.68 -1.91 -1.60
C GLY A 124 -5.33 -1.01 -0.40
N LYS A 125 -4.17 -1.17 0.23
CA LYS A 125 -3.75 -0.43 1.43
C LYS A 125 -3.96 1.08 1.31
N THR A 126 -3.34 1.71 0.34
CA THR A 126 -3.36 3.18 0.19
C THR A 126 -4.78 3.70 -0.03
N THR A 127 -5.52 3.06 -0.93
CA THR A 127 -6.92 3.42 -1.20
C THR A 127 -7.78 3.30 0.06
N THR A 128 -7.65 2.20 0.80
CA THR A 128 -8.39 1.98 2.06
C THR A 128 -8.01 3.02 3.12
N THR A 129 -6.71 3.33 3.25
CA THR A 129 -6.22 4.32 4.22
C THR A 129 -6.73 5.72 3.90
N GLN A 130 -6.73 6.10 2.62
CA GLN A 130 -7.25 7.38 2.17
C GLN A 130 -8.78 7.48 2.28
N MET A 131 -9.52 6.40 1.96
CA MET A 131 -10.98 6.31 2.20
C MET A 131 -11.28 6.46 3.69
N LEU A 132 -10.50 5.79 4.56
CA LEU A 132 -10.64 5.91 6.00
C LEU A 132 -10.39 7.35 6.46
N ALA A 133 -9.32 8.00 6.02
CA ALA A 133 -9.03 9.39 6.36
C ALA A 133 -10.17 10.32 5.92
N SER A 134 -10.69 10.16 4.69
CA SER A 134 -11.84 10.93 4.20
C SER A 134 -13.10 10.73 5.04
N ILE A 135 -13.36 9.51 5.53
CA ILE A 135 -14.48 9.22 6.42
C ILE A 135 -14.28 9.88 7.80
N LEU A 136 -13.07 9.84 8.33
CA LEU A 136 -12.73 10.49 9.62
C LEU A 136 -12.85 12.01 9.54
N GLU A 137 -12.39 12.62 8.44
CA GLU A 137 -12.56 14.05 8.15
C GLU A 137 -14.05 14.43 8.03
N ALA A 138 -14.85 13.63 7.32
CA ALA A 138 -16.30 13.84 7.21
C ALA A 138 -17.02 13.70 8.58
N ALA A 139 -16.43 12.97 9.52
CA ALA A 139 -16.90 12.91 10.90
C ALA A 139 -16.46 14.12 11.76
N GLY A 140 -15.72 15.08 11.18
CA GLY A 140 -15.21 16.25 11.87
C GLY A 140 -13.98 16.00 12.73
N LEU A 141 -13.29 14.86 12.54
CA LEU A 141 -12.09 14.49 13.28
C LEU A 141 -10.83 15.02 12.61
N ARG A 142 -9.87 15.48 13.39
CA ARG A 142 -8.52 15.80 12.92
C ARG A 142 -7.76 14.50 12.69
N THR A 143 -7.41 14.22 11.45
CA THR A 143 -6.77 12.96 11.06
C THR A 143 -5.71 13.20 9.99
N ALA A 144 -4.88 12.18 9.76
CA ALA A 144 -3.96 12.13 8.62
C ALA A 144 -3.79 10.68 8.16
N ALA A 145 -3.59 10.52 6.85
CA ALA A 145 -3.17 9.26 6.24
C ALA A 145 -1.63 9.19 6.26
N VAL A 146 -1.06 8.26 7.01
CA VAL A 146 0.38 8.19 7.32
C VAL A 146 0.94 6.77 7.27
N GLY A 147 2.23 6.64 7.50
CA GLY A 147 2.94 5.37 7.59
C GLY A 147 3.72 5.03 6.31
N ASN A 148 3.28 4.04 5.54
CA ASN A 148 3.90 3.72 4.25
C ASN A 148 3.51 4.72 3.13
N ILE A 149 2.74 5.72 3.46
CA ILE A 149 2.26 6.82 2.60
C ILE A 149 2.31 8.15 3.35
N GLY A 150 2.20 9.24 2.61
CA GLY A 150 2.08 10.60 3.17
C GLY A 150 3.33 11.08 3.88
N THR A 151 3.13 11.89 4.89
CA THR A 151 4.19 12.42 5.77
C THR A 151 4.79 11.30 6.61
N PRO A 152 6.12 11.27 6.84
CA PRO A 152 6.73 10.29 7.73
C PRO A 152 6.03 10.25 9.09
N ILE A 153 5.70 9.03 9.53
CA ILE A 153 4.89 8.86 10.75
C ILE A 153 5.58 9.42 12.01
N VAL A 154 6.91 9.45 12.03
CA VAL A 154 7.68 10.06 13.12
C VAL A 154 7.41 11.55 13.20
N ASP A 155 7.38 12.26 12.07
CA ASP A 155 7.11 13.72 12.03
C ASP A 155 5.69 14.03 12.51
N VAL A 156 4.72 13.17 12.15
CA VAL A 156 3.32 13.31 12.56
C VAL A 156 3.14 13.13 14.07
N VAL A 157 3.81 12.14 14.66
CA VAL A 157 3.76 11.88 16.09
C VAL A 157 4.43 13.04 16.89
N LEU A 158 5.50 13.61 16.35
CA LEU A 158 6.20 14.74 16.98
C LEU A 158 5.44 16.07 16.87
N ALA A 159 4.37 16.15 16.08
CA ALA A 159 3.49 17.33 16.06
C ALA A 159 2.74 17.54 17.39
N GLY A 160 2.72 16.55 18.27
CA GLY A 160 2.14 16.58 19.61
C GLY A 160 0.84 15.80 19.73
N ASP A 161 0.51 15.40 20.96
CA ASP A 161 -0.65 14.55 21.26
C ASP A 161 -1.99 15.19 20.86
N ASP A 162 -2.08 16.53 20.91
CA ASP A 162 -3.30 17.27 20.55
C ASP A 162 -3.43 17.56 19.05
N ALA A 163 -2.46 17.18 18.21
CA ALA A 163 -2.50 17.51 16.78
C ALA A 163 -3.61 16.78 16.05
N TYR A 164 -3.88 15.55 16.45
CA TYR A 164 -4.83 14.64 15.80
C TYR A 164 -5.74 13.97 16.82
N ASP A 165 -6.98 13.67 16.40
CA ASP A 165 -7.94 12.89 17.20
C ASP A 165 -7.78 11.39 16.94
N VAL A 166 -7.33 11.01 15.72
CA VAL A 166 -7.10 9.64 15.26
C VAL A 166 -6.21 9.64 14.02
N LEU A 167 -5.42 8.60 13.80
CA LEU A 167 -4.59 8.45 12.59
C LEU A 167 -5.03 7.25 11.76
N ALA A 168 -5.14 7.41 10.44
CA ALA A 168 -5.27 6.34 9.47
C ALA A 168 -3.86 5.90 9.03
N VAL A 169 -3.43 4.69 9.43
CA VAL A 169 -2.03 4.27 9.32
C VAL A 169 -1.88 3.12 8.35
N GLU A 170 -1.23 3.36 7.21
CA GLU A 170 -0.83 2.31 6.29
C GLU A 170 0.47 1.65 6.75
N LEU A 171 0.50 0.32 6.87
CA LEU A 171 1.70 -0.43 7.23
C LEU A 171 2.04 -1.50 6.19
N SER A 172 3.28 -1.48 5.70
CA SER A 172 3.83 -2.56 4.87
C SER A 172 4.25 -3.76 5.74
N SER A 173 4.42 -4.93 5.12
CA SER A 173 4.98 -6.10 5.82
C SER A 173 6.39 -5.85 6.34
N TYR A 174 7.18 -5.04 5.64
CA TYR A 174 8.53 -4.65 6.08
C TYR A 174 8.49 -3.83 7.37
N GLN A 175 7.57 -2.84 7.44
CA GLN A 175 7.41 -2.01 8.64
C GLN A 175 6.91 -2.82 9.83
N LEU A 176 5.95 -3.72 9.60
CA LEU A 176 5.41 -4.59 10.64
C LEU A 176 6.47 -5.58 11.18
N HIS A 177 7.38 -6.06 10.32
CA HIS A 177 8.52 -6.89 10.75
C HIS A 177 9.36 -6.22 11.83
N TRP A 178 9.58 -4.91 11.70
CA TRP A 178 10.44 -4.12 12.57
C TRP A 178 9.67 -3.28 13.61
N ALA A 179 8.38 -3.57 13.86
CA ALA A 179 7.53 -2.81 14.78
C ALA A 179 6.88 -3.72 15.86
N PRO A 180 7.67 -4.29 16.77
CA PRO A 180 7.20 -5.32 17.70
C PRO A 180 6.26 -4.81 18.81
N SER A 181 6.24 -3.51 19.12
CA SER A 181 5.45 -2.98 20.24
C SER A 181 4.21 -2.20 19.81
N VAL A 182 3.94 -2.08 18.53
CA VAL A 182 2.73 -1.39 18.03
C VAL A 182 1.47 -2.14 18.48
N ARG A 183 0.52 -1.41 19.08
CA ARG A 183 -0.77 -1.91 19.57
C ARG A 183 -1.85 -0.97 19.08
N ALA A 184 -2.41 -1.26 17.92
CA ALA A 184 -3.40 -0.39 17.29
C ALA A 184 -4.74 -0.41 18.03
N HIS A 185 -5.52 0.67 17.93
CA HIS A 185 -6.90 0.68 18.40
C HIS A 185 -7.73 -0.36 17.64
N SER A 186 -7.61 -0.37 16.33
CA SER A 186 -8.19 -1.38 15.43
C SER A 186 -7.32 -1.53 14.21
N ALA A 187 -7.29 -2.71 13.60
CA ALA A 187 -6.50 -2.94 12.39
C ALA A 187 -7.23 -3.80 11.35
N ALA A 188 -6.81 -3.67 10.10
CA ALA A 188 -7.32 -4.44 8.97
C ALA A 188 -6.22 -5.12 8.17
N VAL A 189 -6.42 -6.41 7.82
CA VAL A 189 -5.69 -7.09 6.76
C VAL A 189 -6.65 -7.30 5.58
N LEU A 190 -6.36 -6.63 4.47
CA LEU A 190 -7.27 -6.56 3.32
C LEU A 190 -7.27 -7.84 2.48
N ASN A 191 -6.10 -8.40 2.25
CA ASN A 191 -5.86 -9.59 1.44
C ASN A 191 -4.41 -10.05 1.57
N LEU A 192 -4.18 -11.33 1.25
CA LEU A 192 -2.87 -11.95 1.18
C LEU A 192 -2.68 -12.64 -0.17
N ALA A 193 -1.70 -12.20 -0.94
CA ALA A 193 -1.28 -12.84 -2.19
C ALA A 193 0.26 -12.80 -2.26
N PRO A 194 0.91 -13.71 -3.00
CA PRO A 194 2.35 -13.75 -3.11
C PRO A 194 2.93 -12.42 -3.59
N ASP A 195 3.77 -11.81 -2.76
CA ASP A 195 4.55 -10.61 -3.05
C ASP A 195 5.76 -10.56 -2.11
N HIS A 196 6.83 -9.90 -2.51
CA HIS A 196 8.02 -9.66 -1.67
C HIS A 196 8.67 -10.94 -1.07
N LEU A 197 8.51 -12.11 -1.71
CA LEU A 197 9.08 -13.37 -1.21
C LEU A 197 10.61 -13.38 -1.24
N ASP A 198 11.24 -12.55 -2.08
CA ASP A 198 12.68 -12.31 -2.10
C ASP A 198 13.20 -11.62 -0.82
N TRP A 199 12.33 -10.96 -0.07
CA TRP A 199 12.65 -10.31 1.18
C TRP A 199 12.26 -11.16 2.40
N HIS A 200 11.04 -11.74 2.41
CA HIS A 200 10.51 -12.53 3.53
C HIS A 200 10.97 -13.99 3.50
N GLY A 201 11.42 -14.50 2.35
CA GLY A 201 11.86 -15.88 2.17
C GLY A 201 10.72 -16.87 1.88
N SER A 202 9.53 -16.71 2.48
CA SER A 202 8.37 -17.56 2.24
C SER A 202 7.03 -16.81 2.36
N MET A 203 5.94 -17.43 1.88
CA MET A 203 4.60 -16.88 2.02
C MET A 203 4.13 -16.89 3.47
N GLU A 204 4.53 -17.90 4.26
CA GLU A 204 4.21 -18.02 5.67
C GLU A 204 4.87 -16.88 6.48
N ALA A 205 6.14 -16.58 6.23
CA ALA A 205 6.84 -15.46 6.88
C ALA A 205 6.22 -14.11 6.50
N TYR A 206 5.85 -13.93 5.21
CA TYR A 206 5.16 -12.74 4.74
C TYR A 206 3.80 -12.55 5.44
N ALA A 207 3.01 -13.62 5.55
CA ALA A 207 1.72 -13.61 6.23
C ALA A 207 1.88 -13.33 7.74
N ALA A 208 2.84 -13.98 8.38
CA ALA A 208 3.14 -13.77 9.80
C ALA A 208 3.53 -12.31 10.09
N ASP A 209 4.40 -11.70 9.27
CA ASP A 209 4.75 -10.29 9.43
C ASP A 209 3.53 -9.36 9.29
N LYS A 210 2.61 -9.65 8.36
CA LYS A 210 1.35 -8.88 8.26
C LYS A 210 0.41 -9.13 9.44
N GLY A 211 0.37 -10.34 9.96
CA GLY A 211 -0.45 -10.72 11.12
C GLY A 211 -0.12 -9.93 12.37
N ARG A 212 1.13 -9.47 12.52
CA ARG A 212 1.56 -8.62 13.66
C ARG A 212 0.72 -7.36 13.83
N ILE A 213 0.04 -6.90 12.77
CA ILE A 213 -0.83 -5.72 12.85
C ILE A 213 -1.99 -5.92 13.83
N TYR A 214 -2.35 -7.17 14.13
CA TYR A 214 -3.42 -7.52 15.06
C TYR A 214 -2.95 -7.66 16.52
N GLU A 215 -1.64 -7.76 16.75
CA GLU A 215 -1.12 -7.96 18.11
C GLU A 215 -1.52 -6.82 19.04
N GLY A 216 -2.17 -7.17 20.16
CA GLY A 216 -2.64 -6.23 21.17
C GLY A 216 -3.68 -5.22 20.67
N ASN A 217 -4.41 -5.53 19.60
CA ASN A 217 -5.51 -4.68 19.15
C ASN A 217 -6.57 -4.57 20.23
N GLN A 218 -7.11 -3.35 20.41
CA GLN A 218 -7.98 -3.02 21.53
C GLN A 218 -9.45 -3.26 21.21
N ILE A 219 -9.92 -2.93 19.99
CA ILE A 219 -11.36 -2.88 19.67
C ILE A 219 -11.75 -3.84 18.55
N ALA A 220 -11.03 -3.87 17.44
CA ALA A 220 -11.42 -4.69 16.30
C ALA A 220 -10.25 -5.15 15.43
N CYS A 221 -10.30 -6.43 15.02
CA CYS A 221 -9.50 -7.04 13.97
C CYS A 221 -10.39 -7.22 12.74
N VAL A 222 -10.16 -6.42 11.71
CA VAL A 222 -10.97 -6.40 10.47
C VAL A 222 -10.32 -7.32 9.43
N TYR A 223 -11.08 -8.28 8.89
CA TYR A 223 -10.57 -9.28 7.94
C TYR A 223 -11.50 -9.48 6.74
N ASN A 224 -10.94 -9.96 5.64
CA ASN A 224 -11.67 -10.27 4.41
C ASN A 224 -12.27 -11.68 4.47
N VAL A 225 -13.59 -11.79 4.52
CA VAL A 225 -14.30 -13.09 4.55
C VAL A 225 -14.01 -13.95 3.32
N SER A 226 -13.69 -13.33 2.18
CA SER A 226 -13.37 -14.03 0.94
C SER A 226 -11.91 -14.50 0.84
N ASP A 227 -11.08 -14.10 1.79
CA ASP A 227 -9.65 -14.49 1.86
C ASP A 227 -9.38 -15.20 3.20
N LYS A 228 -9.42 -16.53 3.14
CA LYS A 228 -9.26 -17.37 4.33
C LYS A 228 -7.96 -17.10 5.09
N ALA A 229 -6.88 -16.73 4.41
CA ALA A 229 -5.62 -16.45 5.07
C ALA A 229 -5.74 -15.23 6.03
N THR A 230 -6.55 -14.22 5.70
CA THR A 230 -6.80 -13.10 6.61
C THR A 230 -7.63 -13.49 7.83
N GLU A 231 -8.57 -14.44 7.67
CA GLU A 231 -9.34 -15.00 8.79
C GLU A 231 -8.45 -15.82 9.74
N ASP A 232 -7.54 -16.62 9.17
CA ASP A 232 -6.60 -17.43 9.95
C ASP A 232 -5.67 -16.52 10.78
N LEU A 233 -5.19 -15.39 10.24
CA LEU A 233 -4.41 -14.41 11.01
C LEU A 233 -5.19 -13.81 12.19
N VAL A 234 -6.48 -13.53 12.03
CA VAL A 234 -7.32 -13.04 13.16
C VAL A 234 -7.50 -14.11 14.24
N ARG A 235 -7.60 -15.38 13.86
CA ARG A 235 -7.76 -16.49 14.82
C ARG A 235 -6.51 -16.73 15.67
N GLU A 236 -5.34 -16.44 15.10
CA GLU A 236 -4.05 -16.64 15.75
C GLU A 236 -3.58 -15.40 16.52
N ALA A 237 -4.26 -14.26 16.36
CA ALA A 237 -3.87 -12.98 16.95
C ALA A 237 -4.03 -12.97 18.48
N ASP A 238 -3.01 -12.48 19.19
CA ASP A 238 -3.07 -12.15 20.60
C ASP A 238 -3.57 -10.70 20.76
N VAL A 239 -4.76 -10.52 21.29
CA VAL A 239 -5.49 -9.24 21.32
C VAL A 239 -5.96 -8.89 22.72
N GLU A 240 -6.30 -7.64 22.97
CA GLU A 240 -6.89 -7.20 24.25
C GLU A 240 -8.27 -7.82 24.48
N GLU A 241 -8.62 -8.04 25.76
CA GLU A 241 -9.91 -8.59 26.13
C GLU A 241 -11.06 -7.69 25.64
N GLY A 242 -12.02 -8.27 24.93
CA GLY A 242 -13.14 -7.55 24.31
C GLY A 242 -12.90 -7.11 22.88
N CYS A 243 -11.70 -7.26 22.34
CA CYS A 243 -11.43 -7.04 20.92
C CYS A 243 -12.24 -8.01 20.05
N ARG A 244 -12.80 -7.51 18.94
CA ARG A 244 -13.75 -8.23 18.11
C ARG A 244 -13.19 -8.54 16.72
N ALA A 245 -13.40 -9.77 16.24
CA ALA A 245 -13.21 -10.11 14.83
C ALA A 245 -14.39 -9.57 14.00
N ILE A 246 -14.09 -8.72 13.01
CA ILE A 246 -15.07 -8.05 12.15
C ILE A 246 -14.76 -8.40 10.69
N GLY A 247 -15.67 -9.16 10.06
CA GLY A 247 -15.51 -9.51 8.64
C GLY A 247 -16.01 -8.41 7.70
N PHE A 248 -15.42 -8.32 6.53
CA PHE A 248 -16.02 -7.60 5.39
C PHE A 248 -16.15 -8.51 4.18
N THR A 249 -17.21 -8.32 3.38
CA THR A 249 -17.54 -9.17 2.23
C THR A 249 -18.30 -8.39 1.16
N LEU A 250 -18.18 -8.78 -0.10
CA LEU A 250 -19.04 -8.25 -1.18
C LEU A 250 -20.43 -8.89 -1.23
N ASN A 251 -20.67 -9.91 -0.39
CA ASN A 251 -21.97 -10.56 -0.25
C ASN A 251 -22.77 -9.96 0.91
N ALA A 252 -24.01 -10.45 1.10
CA ALA A 252 -24.82 -10.09 2.26
C ALA A 252 -24.10 -10.45 3.57
N PRO A 253 -23.96 -9.51 4.52
CA PRO A 253 -23.16 -9.72 5.71
C PRO A 253 -23.88 -10.60 6.75
N ALA A 254 -23.15 -11.52 7.36
CA ALA A 254 -23.55 -12.19 8.61
C ALA A 254 -23.40 -11.24 9.83
N PRO A 255 -23.89 -11.60 11.02
CA PRO A 255 -23.60 -10.86 12.25
C PRO A 255 -22.09 -10.71 12.49
N SER A 256 -21.65 -9.52 12.91
CA SER A 256 -20.24 -9.11 13.02
C SER A 256 -19.53 -8.94 11.68
N GLN A 257 -20.28 -8.67 10.62
CA GLN A 257 -19.70 -8.37 9.30
C GLN A 257 -20.28 -7.08 8.72
N LEU A 258 -19.52 -6.46 7.82
CA LEU A 258 -19.99 -5.47 6.85
C LEU A 258 -20.04 -6.13 5.47
N GLY A 259 -21.02 -5.73 4.64
CA GLY A 259 -21.17 -6.33 3.32
C GLY A 259 -22.09 -5.52 2.41
N VAL A 260 -22.54 -6.14 1.32
CA VAL A 260 -23.39 -5.50 0.32
C VAL A 260 -24.74 -6.22 0.22
N VAL A 261 -25.83 -5.45 0.24
CA VAL A 261 -27.20 -5.94 0.03
C VAL A 261 -27.89 -4.98 -0.94
N ASP A 262 -28.37 -5.47 -2.06
CA ASP A 262 -29.11 -4.70 -3.06
C ASP A 262 -28.42 -3.38 -3.47
N GLY A 263 -27.10 -3.39 -3.63
CA GLY A 263 -26.31 -2.23 -4.00
C GLY A 263 -26.03 -1.24 -2.86
N ILE A 264 -26.30 -1.61 -1.61
CA ILE A 264 -26.07 -0.80 -0.41
C ILE A 264 -24.98 -1.46 0.45
N LEU A 265 -24.01 -0.68 0.93
CA LEU A 265 -23.05 -1.07 1.94
C LEU A 265 -23.75 -1.11 3.30
N VAL A 266 -23.69 -2.24 3.97
CA VAL A 266 -24.46 -2.54 5.20
C VAL A 266 -23.54 -2.98 6.33
N ASP A 267 -23.76 -2.42 7.54
CA ASP A 267 -23.10 -2.78 8.78
C ASP A 267 -23.99 -3.66 9.65
N ARG A 268 -23.55 -4.89 9.92
CA ARG A 268 -24.14 -5.79 10.92
C ARG A 268 -23.16 -6.10 12.06
N ALA A 269 -22.16 -5.25 12.25
CA ALA A 269 -21.16 -5.44 13.28
C ALA A 269 -21.32 -4.46 14.45
N PHE A 270 -21.57 -3.19 14.15
CA PHE A 270 -21.56 -2.08 15.12
C PHE A 270 -22.99 -1.51 15.37
N VAL A 271 -23.96 -2.37 15.30
CA VAL A 271 -25.36 -2.07 15.65
C VAL A 271 -25.73 -2.69 17.02
N PRO A 272 -26.72 -2.13 17.75
CA PRO A 272 -27.08 -2.61 19.09
C PRO A 272 -27.47 -4.10 19.14
N ASP A 273 -28.26 -4.58 18.19
CA ASP A 273 -28.64 -5.99 18.05
C ASP A 273 -28.24 -6.52 16.67
N ARG A 274 -26.96 -6.92 16.54
CA ARG A 274 -26.39 -7.43 15.30
C ARG A 274 -27.05 -8.70 14.74
N GLN A 275 -27.85 -9.39 15.54
CA GLN A 275 -28.60 -10.57 15.10
C GLN A 275 -29.85 -10.19 14.31
N LYS A 276 -30.45 -9.03 14.62
CA LYS A 276 -31.74 -8.60 14.07
C LYS A 276 -31.68 -7.28 13.31
N GLN A 277 -30.63 -6.49 13.50
CA GLN A 277 -30.49 -5.16 12.94
C GLN A 277 -29.35 -5.09 11.95
N ALA A 278 -29.49 -4.17 11.00
CA ALA A 278 -28.47 -3.76 10.08
C ALA A 278 -28.57 -2.24 9.90
N GLN A 279 -27.43 -1.60 9.67
CA GLN A 279 -27.33 -0.16 9.40
C GLN A 279 -26.85 0.05 7.98
N GLU A 280 -27.61 0.78 7.18
CA GLU A 280 -27.16 1.27 5.88
C GLU A 280 -26.02 2.28 6.08
N LEU A 281 -24.96 2.15 5.30
CA LEU A 281 -23.79 3.03 5.35
C LEU A 281 -23.71 3.97 4.13
N ALA A 282 -23.73 3.41 2.91
CA ALA A 282 -23.61 4.14 1.67
C ALA A 282 -24.15 3.29 0.50
N GLU A 283 -24.42 3.88 -0.65
CA GLU A 283 -24.66 3.13 -1.88
C GLU A 283 -23.34 2.70 -2.52
N VAL A 284 -23.33 1.60 -3.28
CA VAL A 284 -22.16 1.17 -4.06
C VAL A 284 -21.72 2.26 -5.04
N SER A 285 -22.67 3.04 -5.56
CA SER A 285 -22.42 4.19 -6.44
C SER A 285 -21.70 5.38 -5.76
N ASP A 286 -21.65 5.41 -4.43
CA ASP A 286 -20.89 6.40 -3.67
C ASP A 286 -19.39 6.08 -3.61
N VAL A 287 -18.99 4.87 -4.06
CA VAL A 287 -17.59 4.43 -4.13
C VAL A 287 -17.03 4.68 -5.53
N GLU A 288 -15.99 5.45 -5.67
CA GLU A 288 -15.42 5.81 -6.97
C GLU A 288 -13.99 5.24 -7.16
N PRO A 289 -13.71 4.50 -8.27
CA PRO A 289 -14.70 3.85 -9.13
C PRO A 289 -15.39 2.67 -8.41
N PRO A 290 -16.65 2.32 -8.76
CA PRO A 290 -17.42 1.27 -8.07
C PRO A 290 -16.99 -0.14 -8.53
N ALA A 291 -15.69 -0.39 -8.54
CA ALA A 291 -15.13 -1.70 -8.85
C ALA A 291 -15.15 -2.62 -7.61
N PRO A 292 -15.30 -3.94 -7.77
CA PRO A 292 -15.42 -4.88 -6.63
C PRO A 292 -14.34 -4.73 -5.56
N HIS A 293 -13.08 -4.54 -5.96
CA HIS A 293 -11.97 -4.35 -5.02
C HIS A 293 -12.05 -3.01 -4.28
N ASN A 294 -12.56 -1.93 -4.90
CA ASN A 294 -12.77 -0.65 -4.23
C ASN A 294 -13.95 -0.69 -3.27
N ILE A 295 -15.01 -1.43 -3.60
CA ILE A 295 -16.12 -1.69 -2.68
C ILE A 295 -15.62 -2.45 -1.45
N ALA A 296 -14.74 -3.46 -1.64
CA ALA A 296 -14.10 -4.18 -0.53
C ALA A 296 -13.22 -3.25 0.32
N ASN A 297 -12.43 -2.34 -0.31
CA ASN A 297 -11.64 -1.33 0.38
C ASN A 297 -12.53 -0.37 1.20
N ALA A 298 -13.65 0.08 0.62
CA ALA A 298 -14.63 0.95 1.30
C ALA A 298 -15.27 0.26 2.51
N LEU A 299 -15.61 -1.03 2.40
CA LEU A 299 -16.14 -1.81 3.52
C LEU A 299 -15.12 -1.96 4.64
N ALA A 300 -13.84 -2.20 4.33
CA ALA A 300 -12.77 -2.29 5.33
C ALA A 300 -12.54 -0.93 6.01
N ALA A 301 -12.50 0.17 5.26
CA ALA A 301 -12.39 1.53 5.80
C ALA A 301 -13.59 1.88 6.70
N ALA A 302 -14.81 1.56 6.24
CA ALA A 302 -16.04 1.73 7.02
C ALA A 302 -16.00 0.91 8.32
N ALA A 303 -15.50 -0.34 8.29
CA ALA A 303 -15.40 -1.19 9.48
C ALA A 303 -14.47 -0.57 10.54
N LEU A 304 -13.31 -0.05 10.13
CA LEU A 304 -12.38 0.66 11.02
C LEU A 304 -12.99 1.95 11.58
N ALA A 305 -13.63 2.77 10.74
CA ALA A 305 -14.30 3.99 11.16
C ALA A 305 -15.45 3.69 12.16
N ARG A 306 -16.26 2.68 11.88
CA ARG A 306 -17.34 2.23 12.76
C ARG A 306 -16.82 1.68 14.09
N ALA A 307 -15.69 0.96 14.08
CA ALA A 307 -14.99 0.52 15.28
C ALA A 307 -14.53 1.69 16.16
N PHE A 308 -14.16 2.81 15.55
CA PHE A 308 -13.81 4.06 16.24
C PHE A 308 -15.05 4.86 16.71
N GLY A 309 -16.26 4.45 16.34
CA GLY A 309 -17.50 5.11 16.75
C GLY A 309 -18.05 6.13 15.75
N VAL A 310 -17.49 6.23 14.55
CA VAL A 310 -17.97 7.13 13.49
C VAL A 310 -19.40 6.76 13.07
N GLN A 311 -20.26 7.77 12.89
CA GLN A 311 -21.65 7.59 12.49
C GLN A 311 -21.77 7.17 11.01
N ALA A 312 -22.83 6.41 10.69
CA ALA A 312 -23.08 5.91 9.33
C ALA A 312 -23.16 7.03 8.27
N THR A 313 -23.72 8.19 8.63
CA THR A 313 -23.79 9.36 7.75
C THR A 313 -22.42 9.88 7.34
N ALA A 314 -21.46 9.93 8.27
CA ALA A 314 -20.09 10.35 7.98
C ALA A 314 -19.34 9.32 7.11
N VAL A 315 -19.65 8.02 7.26
CA VAL A 315 -19.11 6.99 6.34
C VAL A 315 -19.52 7.29 4.90
N ARG A 316 -20.83 7.52 4.66
CA ARG A 316 -21.35 7.88 3.34
C ARG A 316 -20.70 9.15 2.80
N ASP A 317 -20.70 10.20 3.62
CA ASP A 317 -20.24 11.52 3.18
C ASP A 317 -18.74 11.50 2.87
N GLY A 318 -17.95 10.75 3.64
CA GLY A 318 -16.54 10.54 3.39
C GLY A 318 -16.25 9.71 2.13
N LEU A 319 -17.02 8.66 1.86
CA LEU A 319 -16.89 7.89 0.62
C LEU A 319 -17.22 8.73 -0.62
N ARG A 320 -18.26 9.59 -0.55
CA ARG A 320 -18.61 10.55 -1.61
C ARG A 320 -17.55 11.62 -1.83
N ALA A 321 -16.89 12.06 -0.76
CA ALA A 321 -15.83 13.07 -0.82
C ALA A 321 -14.49 12.50 -1.30
N PHE A 322 -14.25 11.21 -1.12
CA PHE A 322 -13.02 10.54 -1.50
C PHE A 322 -12.75 10.68 -3.00
N ARG A 323 -11.49 10.94 -3.35
CA ARG A 323 -10.99 10.89 -4.72
C ARG A 323 -9.76 10.01 -4.75
N PRO A 324 -9.71 9.00 -5.64
CA PRO A 324 -8.55 8.13 -5.77
C PRO A 324 -7.31 8.93 -6.22
N ASP A 325 -6.13 8.47 -5.80
CA ASP A 325 -4.87 8.96 -6.34
C ASP A 325 -4.79 8.71 -7.84
N ALA A 326 -4.00 9.52 -8.53
CA ALA A 326 -3.65 9.30 -9.93
C ALA A 326 -3.07 7.89 -10.16
N HIS A 327 -3.28 7.36 -11.34
CA HIS A 327 -2.77 6.05 -11.78
C HIS A 327 -3.36 4.84 -11.02
N ARG A 328 -4.58 4.98 -10.47
CA ARG A 328 -5.34 3.91 -9.81
C ARG A 328 -6.72 3.78 -10.45
N ILE A 329 -6.80 3.02 -11.54
CA ILE A 329 -8.02 2.89 -12.37
C ILE A 329 -8.54 4.29 -12.77
N GLU A 330 -7.63 5.19 -13.05
CA GLU A 330 -7.92 6.56 -13.44
C GLU A 330 -8.46 6.60 -14.87
N HIS A 331 -9.64 7.18 -15.05
CA HIS A 331 -10.17 7.45 -16.39
C HIS A 331 -9.44 8.66 -16.98
N VAL A 332 -8.58 8.41 -17.97
CA VAL A 332 -7.77 9.46 -18.62
C VAL A 332 -8.58 10.23 -19.66
N ALA A 333 -9.21 9.53 -20.58
CA ALA A 333 -10.05 10.10 -21.64
C ALA A 333 -10.89 9.03 -22.32
N GLU A 334 -11.87 9.50 -23.12
CA GLU A 334 -12.56 8.71 -24.13
C GLU A 334 -12.14 9.21 -25.52
N VAL A 335 -11.63 8.34 -26.37
CA VAL A 335 -11.20 8.70 -27.75
C VAL A 335 -11.88 7.73 -28.73
N ALA A 336 -12.66 8.26 -29.66
CA ALA A 336 -13.39 7.48 -30.67
C ALA A 336 -14.30 6.37 -30.07
N GLY A 337 -14.92 6.62 -28.93
CA GLY A 337 -15.80 5.66 -28.23
C GLY A 337 -15.05 4.57 -27.49
N VAL A 338 -13.73 4.73 -27.27
CA VAL A 338 -12.88 3.84 -26.48
C VAL A 338 -12.45 4.56 -25.21
N ALA A 339 -12.69 3.94 -24.04
CA ALA A 339 -12.23 4.46 -22.76
C ALA A 339 -10.76 4.10 -22.52
N TYR A 340 -9.95 5.06 -22.05
CA TYR A 340 -8.54 4.85 -21.70
C TYR A 340 -8.37 4.97 -20.19
N ILE A 341 -7.91 3.89 -19.57
CA ILE A 341 -7.81 3.73 -18.12
C ILE A 341 -6.35 3.51 -17.71
N ASP A 342 -5.89 4.34 -16.78
CA ASP A 342 -4.56 4.25 -16.19
C ASP A 342 -4.61 3.56 -14.82
N ASP A 343 -4.05 2.37 -14.74
CA ASP A 343 -3.76 1.68 -13.49
C ASP A 343 -2.29 1.28 -13.41
N SER A 344 -1.40 2.25 -13.67
CA SER A 344 0.05 2.05 -13.59
C SER A 344 0.50 1.51 -12.23
N LYS A 345 -0.29 1.72 -11.19
CA LYS A 345 -0.06 1.20 -9.83
C LYS A 345 -0.25 -0.31 -9.73
N ALA A 346 -0.94 -0.98 -10.66
CA ALA A 346 -1.05 -2.44 -10.73
C ALA A 346 0.29 -3.10 -11.10
N THR A 347 1.24 -3.08 -10.18
CA THR A 347 2.64 -3.52 -10.36
C THR A 347 2.87 -5.00 -10.08
N ASN A 348 1.82 -5.77 -9.80
CA ASN A 348 1.85 -7.22 -9.62
C ASN A 348 0.63 -7.89 -10.27
N THR A 349 0.68 -9.21 -10.41
CA THR A 349 -0.35 -9.99 -11.09
C THR A 349 -1.71 -9.93 -10.42
N HIS A 350 -1.76 -9.89 -9.08
CA HIS A 350 -3.01 -9.83 -8.33
C HIS A 350 -3.72 -8.47 -8.50
N ALA A 351 -2.97 -7.36 -8.47
CA ALA A 351 -3.53 -6.03 -8.74
C ALA A 351 -4.05 -5.94 -10.18
N ALA A 352 -3.27 -6.39 -11.16
CA ALA A 352 -3.71 -6.40 -12.56
C ALA A 352 -4.93 -7.30 -12.78
N GLN A 353 -5.05 -8.42 -12.07
CA GLN A 353 -6.23 -9.29 -12.14
C GLN A 353 -7.50 -8.56 -11.68
N ALA A 354 -7.40 -7.79 -10.59
CA ALA A 354 -8.52 -6.98 -10.10
C ALA A 354 -8.94 -5.92 -11.12
N SER A 355 -7.98 -5.25 -11.75
CA SER A 355 -8.23 -4.23 -12.78
C SER A 355 -8.85 -4.84 -14.04
N LEU A 356 -8.32 -5.97 -14.52
CA LEU A 356 -8.87 -6.69 -15.67
C LEU A 356 -10.28 -7.23 -15.40
N ALA A 357 -10.62 -7.56 -14.16
CA ALA A 357 -11.96 -8.02 -13.79
C ALA A 357 -13.01 -6.90 -13.80
N ALA A 358 -12.61 -5.63 -13.79
CA ALA A 358 -13.50 -4.48 -13.73
C ALA A 358 -14.17 -4.15 -15.08
N TYR A 359 -13.65 -4.67 -16.19
CA TYR A 359 -14.11 -4.34 -17.55
C TYR A 359 -14.45 -5.58 -18.36
N GLU A 360 -15.38 -5.47 -19.30
CA GLU A 360 -15.87 -6.60 -20.09
C GLU A 360 -15.05 -6.87 -21.36
N SER A 361 -14.59 -5.82 -22.05
CA SER A 361 -13.81 -5.92 -23.29
C SER A 361 -12.60 -4.99 -23.22
N ILE A 362 -11.40 -5.59 -23.32
CA ILE A 362 -10.15 -4.92 -22.94
C ILE A 362 -9.09 -5.06 -24.02
N VAL A 363 -8.47 -3.93 -24.38
CA VAL A 363 -7.12 -3.95 -24.96
C VAL A 363 -6.14 -3.68 -23.82
N TRP A 364 -5.34 -4.67 -23.47
CA TRP A 364 -4.49 -4.65 -22.29
C TRP A 364 -3.06 -4.21 -22.63
N ILE A 365 -2.56 -3.16 -21.96
CA ILE A 365 -1.14 -2.77 -22.02
C ILE A 365 -0.45 -3.35 -20.77
N ALA A 366 0.53 -4.25 -20.99
CA ALA A 366 1.15 -5.04 -19.92
C ALA A 366 2.67 -5.14 -20.06
N GLY A 367 3.35 -5.35 -18.92
CA GLY A 367 4.78 -5.64 -18.87
C GLY A 367 5.61 -4.66 -18.05
N GLY A 368 6.91 -4.92 -17.99
CA GLY A 368 7.89 -4.28 -17.12
C GLY A 368 8.79 -5.33 -16.46
N LEU A 369 9.22 -5.12 -15.21
CA LEU A 369 9.99 -6.07 -14.42
C LEU A 369 9.06 -7.01 -13.64
N ALA A 370 9.11 -8.31 -13.92
CA ALA A 370 8.25 -9.34 -13.35
C ALA A 370 8.58 -9.71 -11.91
N LYS A 371 9.82 -9.50 -11.46
CA LYS A 371 10.30 -9.84 -10.10
C LYS A 371 9.98 -11.30 -9.68
N GLY A 372 10.10 -12.23 -10.62
CA GLY A 372 9.81 -13.64 -10.37
C GLY A 372 8.33 -14.03 -10.42
N ALA A 373 7.43 -13.13 -10.81
CA ALA A 373 6.01 -13.44 -10.97
C ALA A 373 5.77 -14.38 -12.15
N THR A 374 4.71 -15.21 -12.05
CA THR A 374 4.16 -16.05 -13.12
C THR A 374 2.82 -15.47 -13.58
N PHE A 375 2.51 -15.58 -14.86
CA PHE A 375 1.35 -14.92 -15.46
C PHE A 375 0.24 -15.85 -15.93
N ASP A 376 0.42 -17.17 -15.79
CA ASP A 376 -0.54 -18.17 -16.28
C ASP A 376 -1.94 -17.98 -15.69
N GLY A 377 -2.05 -17.84 -14.38
CA GLY A 377 -3.33 -17.62 -13.71
C GLY A 377 -4.00 -16.29 -14.10
N LEU A 378 -3.22 -15.22 -14.23
CA LEU A 378 -3.69 -13.90 -14.65
C LEU A 378 -4.28 -13.95 -16.07
N VAL A 379 -3.53 -14.52 -17.02
CA VAL A 379 -3.96 -14.60 -18.42
C VAL A 379 -5.16 -15.53 -18.57
N ALA A 380 -5.15 -16.72 -17.94
CA ALA A 380 -6.27 -17.64 -17.97
C ALA A 380 -7.57 -17.01 -17.44
N GLY A 381 -7.48 -16.22 -16.35
CA GLY A 381 -8.63 -15.53 -15.75
C GLY A 381 -9.17 -14.37 -16.62
N ALA A 382 -8.30 -13.70 -17.38
CA ALA A 382 -8.67 -12.57 -18.22
C ALA A 382 -9.02 -12.92 -19.67
N ALA A 383 -8.66 -14.11 -20.15
CA ALA A 383 -8.67 -14.50 -21.57
C ALA A 383 -9.97 -14.13 -22.33
N LYS A 384 -11.14 -14.33 -21.71
CA LYS A 384 -12.44 -14.05 -22.32
C LYS A 384 -12.76 -12.59 -22.49
N ARG A 385 -12.03 -11.70 -21.80
CA ARG A 385 -12.22 -10.24 -21.81
C ARG A 385 -11.22 -9.54 -22.72
N LEU A 386 -10.13 -10.24 -23.12
CA LEU A 386 -9.07 -9.66 -23.92
C LEU A 386 -9.45 -9.57 -25.39
N ARG A 387 -9.58 -8.37 -25.93
CA ARG A 387 -9.64 -8.11 -27.38
C ARG A 387 -8.26 -8.12 -27.99
N GLY A 388 -7.26 -7.65 -27.29
CA GLY A 388 -5.87 -7.61 -27.71
C GLY A 388 -4.93 -7.24 -26.57
N VAL A 389 -3.64 -7.46 -26.78
CA VAL A 389 -2.61 -7.15 -25.76
C VAL A 389 -1.45 -6.44 -26.42
N VAL A 390 -0.96 -5.39 -25.78
CA VAL A 390 0.28 -4.70 -26.15
C VAL A 390 1.30 -4.89 -25.02
N LEU A 391 2.42 -5.52 -25.35
CA LEU A 391 3.46 -5.87 -24.39
C LEU A 391 4.62 -4.88 -24.45
N ILE A 392 5.07 -4.44 -23.29
CA ILE A 392 6.19 -3.50 -23.09
C ILE A 392 7.16 -4.03 -22.02
N GLY A 393 8.34 -3.45 -21.94
CA GLY A 393 9.30 -3.69 -20.86
C GLY A 393 10.16 -4.94 -21.01
N ALA A 394 11.06 -5.14 -20.04
CA ALA A 394 12.14 -6.12 -20.12
C ALA A 394 11.64 -7.57 -20.05
N ASP A 395 10.70 -7.88 -19.15
CA ASP A 395 10.22 -9.26 -18.91
C ASP A 395 8.93 -9.59 -19.67
N ARG A 396 8.55 -8.80 -20.68
CA ARG A 396 7.34 -8.97 -21.49
C ARG A 396 7.19 -10.36 -22.11
N ALA A 397 8.31 -11.04 -22.38
CA ALA A 397 8.31 -12.40 -22.92
C ALA A 397 7.56 -13.39 -22.03
N LEU A 398 7.60 -13.25 -20.71
CA LEU A 398 6.89 -14.12 -19.76
C LEU A 398 5.37 -14.01 -19.93
N ILE A 399 4.86 -12.78 -20.15
CA ILE A 399 3.43 -12.57 -20.40
C ILE A 399 3.05 -13.10 -21.78
N ARG A 400 3.88 -12.89 -22.79
CA ARG A 400 3.68 -13.44 -24.15
C ARG A 400 3.56 -14.96 -24.14
N GLU A 401 4.43 -15.66 -23.39
CA GLU A 401 4.38 -17.11 -23.26
C GLU A 401 3.10 -17.59 -22.55
N ALA A 402 2.65 -16.88 -21.51
CA ALA A 402 1.39 -17.17 -20.85
C ALA A 402 0.19 -16.95 -21.80
N LEU A 403 0.19 -15.88 -22.60
CA LEU A 403 -0.82 -15.61 -23.63
C LEU A 403 -0.87 -16.73 -24.68
N ALA A 404 0.28 -17.19 -25.16
CA ALA A 404 0.35 -18.31 -26.13
C ALA A 404 -0.25 -19.62 -25.56
N ARG A 405 -0.14 -19.85 -24.25
CA ARG A 405 -0.72 -21.05 -23.60
C ARG A 405 -2.21 -20.92 -23.31
N HIS A 406 -2.67 -19.77 -22.86
CA HIS A 406 -4.01 -19.61 -22.25
C HIS A 406 -4.97 -18.74 -23.06
N ALA A 407 -4.48 -17.97 -24.03
CA ALA A 407 -5.27 -17.07 -24.86
C ALA A 407 -4.68 -16.96 -26.30
N PRO A 408 -4.42 -18.08 -27.00
CA PRO A 408 -3.69 -18.09 -28.28
C PRO A 408 -4.40 -17.32 -29.41
N GLU A 409 -5.71 -17.13 -29.31
CA GLU A 409 -6.49 -16.40 -30.31
C GLU A 409 -6.47 -14.88 -30.11
N VAL A 410 -5.93 -14.39 -28.98
CA VAL A 410 -5.88 -12.95 -28.69
C VAL A 410 -4.72 -12.32 -29.44
N PRO A 411 -4.95 -11.25 -30.25
CA PRO A 411 -3.91 -10.53 -30.93
C PRO A 411 -2.91 -9.93 -29.95
N VAL A 412 -1.60 -10.14 -30.18
CA VAL A 412 -0.52 -9.64 -29.34
C VAL A 412 0.41 -8.77 -30.15
N VAL A 413 0.63 -7.54 -29.70
CA VAL A 413 1.68 -6.64 -30.21
C VAL A 413 2.82 -6.63 -29.20
N ASP A 414 3.98 -7.15 -29.60
CA ASP A 414 5.18 -7.20 -28.75
C ASP A 414 6.12 -6.07 -29.16
N LEU A 415 6.26 -5.05 -28.26
CA LEU A 415 7.11 -3.91 -28.50
C LEU A 415 8.51 -4.17 -27.95
N ASP A 416 9.45 -4.45 -28.85
CA ASP A 416 10.86 -4.65 -28.50
C ASP A 416 11.59 -3.31 -28.25
N ARG A 417 11.06 -2.55 -27.25
CA ARG A 417 11.62 -1.27 -26.82
C ARG A 417 11.53 -1.16 -25.30
N THR A 418 12.58 -0.60 -24.71
CA THR A 418 12.67 -0.36 -23.26
C THR A 418 12.89 1.11 -22.90
N ASP A 419 12.82 2.01 -23.91
CA ASP A 419 12.84 3.45 -23.68
C ASP A 419 11.44 4.01 -23.38
N THR A 420 11.38 5.20 -22.82
CA THR A 420 10.13 5.85 -22.43
C THR A 420 9.20 6.17 -23.61
N GLY A 421 9.71 6.29 -24.84
CA GLY A 421 8.93 6.49 -26.06
C GLY A 421 8.10 5.26 -26.46
N ALA A 422 8.37 4.09 -25.88
CA ALA A 422 7.56 2.89 -26.09
C ALA A 422 6.11 3.07 -25.64
N MET A 423 5.81 3.96 -24.66
CA MET A 423 4.45 4.18 -24.21
C MET A 423 3.56 4.86 -25.27
N SER A 424 4.05 5.86 -25.97
CA SER A 424 3.30 6.48 -27.08
C SER A 424 3.02 5.48 -28.22
N GLU A 425 3.98 4.61 -28.53
CA GLU A 425 3.78 3.51 -29.47
C GLU A 425 2.76 2.49 -28.94
N ALA A 426 2.81 2.14 -27.66
CA ALA A 426 1.87 1.19 -27.03
C ALA A 426 0.43 1.70 -27.09
N VAL A 427 0.21 2.98 -26.78
CA VAL A 427 -1.13 3.60 -26.84
C VAL A 427 -1.64 3.62 -28.28
N ARG A 428 -0.79 3.96 -29.26
CA ARG A 428 -1.15 3.96 -30.66
C ARG A 428 -1.54 2.55 -31.14
N ARG A 429 -0.76 1.52 -30.80
CA ARG A 429 -1.06 0.12 -31.12
C ARG A 429 -2.32 -0.39 -30.43
N ALA A 430 -2.53 0.00 -29.18
CA ALA A 430 -3.76 -0.33 -28.48
C ALA A 430 -4.99 0.29 -29.15
N ALA A 431 -4.88 1.53 -29.62
CA ALA A 431 -5.95 2.19 -30.37
C ALA A 431 -6.25 1.56 -31.75
N GLU A 432 -5.28 0.87 -32.36
CA GLU A 432 -5.49 0.09 -33.61
C GLU A 432 -6.25 -1.22 -33.35
N LEU A 433 -6.10 -1.83 -32.16
CA LEU A 433 -6.78 -3.08 -31.77
C LEU A 433 -8.18 -2.81 -31.20
N ALA A 434 -8.40 -1.65 -30.59
CA ALA A 434 -9.64 -1.31 -29.89
C ALA A 434 -10.78 -0.99 -30.85
N GLN A 435 -12.01 -1.27 -30.40
CA GLN A 435 -13.27 -0.92 -31.06
C GLN A 435 -14.11 -0.04 -30.14
N PRO A 436 -15.04 0.78 -30.68
CA PRO A 436 -15.95 1.55 -29.84
C PRO A 436 -16.67 0.65 -28.81
N GLY A 437 -16.67 1.08 -27.56
CA GLY A 437 -17.17 0.31 -26.41
C GLY A 437 -16.09 -0.50 -25.68
N ASP A 438 -14.87 -0.62 -26.22
CA ASP A 438 -13.76 -1.25 -25.51
C ASP A 438 -13.09 -0.33 -24.52
N THR A 439 -12.36 -0.92 -23.60
CA THR A 439 -11.44 -0.22 -22.69
C THR A 439 -9.98 -0.53 -23.04
N VAL A 440 -9.18 0.49 -23.31
CA VAL A 440 -7.71 0.39 -23.29
C VAL A 440 -7.27 0.55 -21.84
N LEU A 441 -6.81 -0.55 -21.26
CA LEU A 441 -6.40 -0.62 -19.86
C LEU A 441 -4.89 -0.80 -19.73
N MET A 442 -4.21 0.17 -19.14
CA MET A 442 -2.81 0.04 -18.74
C MET A 442 -2.76 -0.43 -17.29
N ALA A 443 -2.73 -1.75 -17.10
CA ALA A 443 -2.56 -2.46 -15.82
C ALA A 443 -1.37 -3.42 -15.94
N PRO A 444 -0.14 -2.95 -15.75
CA PRO A 444 1.07 -3.58 -16.29
C PRO A 444 1.42 -4.95 -15.71
N ALA A 445 0.90 -5.32 -14.54
CA ALA A 445 1.22 -6.53 -13.78
C ALA A 445 2.71 -6.66 -13.37
N CYS A 446 3.53 -5.66 -13.68
CA CYS A 446 4.97 -5.60 -13.50
C CYS A 446 5.42 -4.26 -12.93
N ALA A 447 6.56 -4.24 -12.24
CA ALA A 447 7.21 -3.00 -11.83
C ALA A 447 7.73 -2.22 -13.05
N SER A 448 7.96 -0.91 -12.87
CA SER A 448 8.24 0.04 -13.98
C SER A 448 9.72 0.38 -14.15
N MET A 449 10.59 -0.04 -13.23
CA MET A 449 11.96 0.50 -13.10
C MET A 449 12.94 0.07 -14.21
N ASP A 450 12.51 -0.73 -15.16
CA ASP A 450 13.21 -1.04 -16.40
C ASP A 450 13.09 0.04 -17.46
N MET A 451 11.99 0.82 -17.45
CA MET A 451 11.68 1.84 -18.44
C MET A 451 11.45 3.22 -17.82
N PHE A 452 10.98 3.30 -16.59
CA PHE A 452 10.59 4.52 -15.89
C PHE A 452 11.16 4.53 -14.47
N THR A 453 11.43 5.71 -13.91
CA THR A 453 11.96 5.84 -12.55
C THR A 453 10.99 5.30 -11.47
N ASN A 454 9.70 5.32 -11.75
CA ASN A 454 8.65 4.77 -10.89
C ASN A 454 7.34 4.61 -11.67
N TYR A 455 6.32 4.01 -11.04
CA TYR A 455 5.01 3.79 -11.65
C TYR A 455 4.26 5.10 -11.97
N ASN A 456 4.49 6.20 -11.25
CA ASN A 456 3.87 7.49 -11.55
C ASN A 456 4.35 8.00 -12.92
N LYS A 457 5.67 7.94 -13.18
CA LYS A 457 6.21 8.35 -14.47
C LYS A 457 5.75 7.48 -15.63
N ARG A 458 5.45 6.20 -15.40
CA ARG A 458 4.82 5.33 -16.38
C ARG A 458 3.37 5.74 -16.65
N GLY A 459 2.60 6.05 -15.61
CA GLY A 459 1.22 6.53 -15.73
C GLY A 459 1.12 7.89 -16.40
N GLU A 460 1.98 8.86 -16.00
CA GLU A 460 2.07 10.15 -16.66
C GLU A 460 2.33 9.98 -18.19
N ALA A 461 3.29 9.14 -18.58
CA ALA A 461 3.60 8.87 -19.98
C ALA A 461 2.42 8.24 -20.74
N PHE A 462 1.63 7.36 -20.09
CA PHE A 462 0.41 6.82 -20.68
C PHE A 462 -0.65 7.91 -20.86
N ALA A 463 -0.91 8.71 -19.84
CA ALA A 463 -1.91 9.77 -19.88
C ALA A 463 -1.57 10.83 -20.96
N ASP A 464 -0.30 11.21 -21.08
CA ASP A 464 0.16 12.14 -22.11
C ASP A 464 0.00 11.55 -23.52
N ALA A 465 0.37 10.29 -23.73
CA ALA A 465 0.19 9.62 -25.01
C ALA A 465 -1.30 9.51 -25.43
N VAL A 466 -2.21 9.30 -24.46
CA VAL A 466 -3.65 9.28 -24.72
C VAL A 466 -4.17 10.67 -25.12
N ARG A 467 -3.72 11.73 -24.44
CA ARG A 467 -4.09 13.12 -24.79
C ARG A 467 -3.61 13.52 -26.19
N GLU A 468 -2.40 13.12 -26.54
CA GLU A 468 -1.85 13.33 -27.90
C GLU A 468 -2.69 12.57 -28.96
N LEU A 469 -3.08 11.32 -28.68
CA LEU A 469 -3.94 10.54 -29.57
C LEU A 469 -5.29 11.23 -29.80
N GLY A 470 -5.91 11.75 -28.73
CA GLY A 470 -7.17 12.49 -28.81
C GLY A 470 -7.06 13.76 -29.67
N SER A 471 -5.96 14.53 -29.51
CA SER A 471 -5.73 15.75 -30.29
C SER A 471 -5.47 15.50 -31.79
N THR A 472 -4.99 14.31 -32.14
CA THR A 472 -4.70 13.95 -33.55
C THR A 472 -5.93 13.41 -34.28
N ARG A 473 -6.95 12.93 -33.54
CA ARG A 473 -8.18 12.35 -34.11
C ARG A 473 -9.41 13.27 -34.01
N ALA A 474 -9.28 14.43 -33.36
CA ALA A 474 -10.30 15.50 -33.32
C ALA A 474 -10.12 16.44 -34.52
#